data_e2c54cf67630bf9f96cb9eb49c038edc
#
_entry.id   e2c54cf67630bf9f96cb9eb49c038edc
#
_cell.length_a   1.000
_cell.length_b   1.000
_cell.length_c   1.000
_cell.angle_alpha   90.00
_cell.angle_beta   90.00
_cell.angle_gamma   90.00
#
_symmetry.space_group_name_H-M   'P 1'
#
loop_
_entity.id
_entity.type
_entity.pdbx_description
1 polymer ?
#
loop_
_entity_poly.entity_id
_entity_poly.type
_entity_poly.pdbx_seq_one_letter_code
_entity_poly.pdbx_strand_id
1 'polypeptide(L)'
;YGAPSRPDVWTQLDEILTSPYKNEDGIELKIHIAAIDTGGHYTDEVYKYAKDRINLGVIAIKGVARLKSDVFLGKPNKIETNSIGRSLKRSVLLFAVSVNKIKTHLHRRLKEAEPGQGYLHFYPTVTNDYFEELTAEREVRKVKNGYQADRVWMKKSGARNEALDEMVYAYASLQRLY
;
A
#
# COMPACT_ATOMS: atom_id res chain seq x y z
N TYR A 1 14.31 -3.91 -11.33
CA TYR A 1 14.45 -4.75 -10.12
C TYR A 1 15.84 -4.52 -9.52
N GLY A 2 15.94 -4.32 -8.20
CA GLY A 2 17.22 -4.13 -7.51
C GLY A 2 17.05 -3.70 -6.06
N ALA A 3 18.16 -3.60 -5.33
CA ALA A 3 18.16 -3.14 -3.95
C ALA A 3 17.87 -1.62 -3.90
N PRO A 4 17.03 -1.14 -2.98
CA PRO A 4 16.74 0.29 -2.81
C PRO A 4 17.94 1.18 -2.49
N SER A 5 19.08 0.60 -2.13
CA SER A 5 20.36 1.30 -1.99
C SER A 5 20.96 1.76 -3.34
N ARG A 6 20.48 1.22 -4.45
CA ARG A 6 20.97 1.54 -5.80
C ARG A 6 20.18 2.70 -6.40
N PRO A 7 20.84 3.78 -6.87
CA PRO A 7 20.16 4.95 -7.45
C PRO A 7 19.33 4.63 -8.70
N ASP A 8 19.78 3.68 -9.54
CA ASP A 8 19.11 3.29 -10.78
C ASP A 8 17.71 2.70 -10.55
N VAL A 9 17.50 2.03 -9.41
CA VAL A 9 16.17 1.51 -9.03
C VAL A 9 15.15 2.65 -8.89
N TRP A 10 15.54 3.75 -8.30
CA TRP A 10 14.70 4.93 -8.13
C TRP A 10 14.44 5.67 -9.43
N THR A 11 15.43 5.72 -10.32
CA THR A 11 15.25 6.28 -11.67
C THR A 11 14.24 5.47 -12.49
N GLN A 12 14.34 4.13 -12.45
CA GLN A 12 13.35 3.26 -13.11
C GLN A 12 11.95 3.45 -12.53
N LEU A 13 11.83 3.65 -11.21
CA LEU A 13 10.53 3.94 -10.60
C LEU A 13 9.99 5.31 -11.04
N ASP A 14 10.85 6.33 -11.16
CA ASP A 14 10.45 7.63 -11.70
C ASP A 14 9.91 7.52 -13.13
N GLU A 15 10.55 6.73 -13.98
CA GLU A 15 10.09 6.46 -15.34
C GLU A 15 8.68 5.84 -15.34
N ILE A 16 8.42 4.86 -14.48
CA ILE A 16 7.09 4.25 -14.33
C ILE A 16 6.07 5.29 -13.86
N LEU A 17 6.39 6.08 -12.84
CA LEU A 17 5.47 7.04 -12.24
C LEU A 17 5.12 8.21 -13.17
N THR A 18 6.02 8.56 -14.07
CA THR A 18 5.84 9.70 -14.99
C THR A 18 5.43 9.29 -16.40
N SER A 19 5.43 7.99 -16.71
CA SER A 19 5.00 7.48 -18.01
C SER A 19 3.52 7.74 -18.26
N PRO A 20 3.14 8.10 -19.48
CA PRO A 20 1.74 8.15 -19.87
C PRO A 20 1.22 6.73 -20.10
N TYR A 21 0.07 6.43 -19.54
CA TYR A 21 -0.67 5.19 -19.78
C TYR A 21 -1.89 5.48 -20.63
N LYS A 22 -2.29 4.56 -21.50
CA LYS A 22 -3.51 4.72 -22.30
C LYS A 22 -4.49 3.62 -21.95
N ASN A 23 -5.77 3.99 -21.83
CA ASN A 23 -6.86 3.02 -21.75
C ASN A 23 -7.21 2.50 -23.17
N GLU A 24 -8.21 1.61 -23.24
CA GLU A 24 -8.69 1.02 -24.52
C GLU A 24 -9.20 2.06 -25.52
N ASP A 25 -9.73 3.18 -25.03
CA ASP A 25 -10.22 4.29 -25.85
C ASP A 25 -9.09 5.26 -26.30
N GLY A 26 -7.83 4.98 -25.92
CA GLY A 26 -6.69 5.83 -26.22
C GLY A 26 -6.55 7.07 -25.32
N ILE A 27 -7.37 7.18 -24.27
CA ILE A 27 -7.31 8.29 -23.32
C ILE A 27 -6.06 8.13 -22.45
N GLU A 28 -5.27 9.20 -22.35
CA GLU A 28 -4.07 9.22 -21.53
C GLU A 28 -4.41 9.29 -20.06
N LEU A 29 -3.89 8.35 -19.30
CA LEU A 29 -4.00 8.25 -17.85
C LEU A 29 -2.64 8.50 -17.21
N LYS A 30 -2.64 9.10 -16.03
CA LYS A 30 -1.43 9.38 -15.24
C LYS A 30 -1.56 8.80 -13.84
N ILE A 31 -0.43 8.40 -13.27
CA ILE A 31 -0.37 8.05 -11.85
C ILE A 31 -0.40 9.34 -11.04
N HIS A 32 -1.48 9.57 -10.30
CA HIS A 32 -1.66 10.77 -9.47
C HIS A 32 -1.07 10.63 -8.08
N ILE A 33 -0.97 9.40 -7.58
CA ILE A 33 -0.43 9.10 -6.26
C ILE A 33 0.24 7.74 -6.27
N ALA A 34 1.38 7.64 -5.57
CA ALA A 34 2.09 6.39 -5.35
C ALA A 34 2.48 6.29 -3.87
N ALA A 35 2.16 5.16 -3.25
CA ALA A 35 2.53 4.88 -1.86
C ALA A 35 3.75 3.95 -1.82
N ILE A 36 4.73 4.28 -0.98
CA ILE A 36 5.90 3.42 -0.76
C ILE A 36 5.95 3.03 0.70
N ASP A 37 5.99 1.71 0.96
CA ASP A 37 6.10 1.18 2.32
C ASP A 37 7.48 1.46 2.92
N THR A 38 7.47 1.89 4.18
CA THR A 38 8.66 2.20 4.96
C THR A 38 9.01 1.10 5.96
N GLY A 39 8.31 -0.02 5.93
CA GLY A 39 8.45 -1.11 6.90
C GLY A 39 9.68 -2.00 6.72
N GLY A 40 10.44 -1.84 5.65
CA GLY A 40 11.60 -2.65 5.32
C GLY A 40 12.94 -2.14 5.88
N HIS A 41 14.04 -2.77 5.44
CA HIS A 41 15.41 -2.44 5.87
C HIS A 41 15.94 -1.12 5.27
N TYR A 42 15.31 -0.58 4.23
CA TYR A 42 15.75 0.60 3.48
C TYR A 42 14.88 1.83 3.78
N THR A 43 14.45 1.99 5.02
CA THR A 43 13.54 3.07 5.45
C THR A 43 14.08 4.47 5.11
N ASP A 44 15.38 4.69 5.29
CA ASP A 44 15.99 6.01 5.06
C ASP A 44 16.02 6.36 3.57
N GLU A 45 16.28 5.39 2.70
CA GLU A 45 16.21 5.53 1.24
C GLU A 45 14.79 5.85 0.78
N VAL A 46 13.80 5.14 1.33
CA VAL A 46 12.37 5.40 1.05
C VAL A 46 11.98 6.81 1.52
N TYR A 47 12.41 7.22 2.70
CA TYR A 47 12.15 8.58 3.20
C TYR A 47 12.74 9.65 2.29
N LYS A 48 13.99 9.46 1.86
CA LYS A 48 14.65 10.38 0.92
C LYS A 48 13.87 10.45 -0.39
N TYR A 49 13.55 9.29 -0.97
CA TYR A 49 12.84 9.22 -2.23
C TYR A 49 11.46 9.89 -2.17
N ALA A 50 10.63 9.53 -1.19
CA ALA A 50 9.28 10.07 -1.04
C ALA A 50 9.29 11.60 -0.77
N LYS A 51 10.23 12.06 0.05
CA LYS A 51 10.39 13.50 0.33
C LYS A 51 10.71 14.29 -0.92
N ASP A 52 11.64 13.80 -1.75
CA ASP A 52 12.10 14.50 -2.94
C ASP A 52 11.06 14.49 -4.07
N ARG A 53 10.04 13.60 -3.98
CA ARG A 53 9.01 13.37 -5.00
C ARG A 53 7.58 13.63 -4.52
N ILE A 54 7.42 14.35 -3.44
CA ILE A 54 6.09 14.71 -2.91
C ILE A 54 5.23 15.45 -3.95
N ASN A 55 5.85 16.27 -4.80
CA ASN A 55 5.18 16.98 -5.88
C ASN A 55 4.75 16.07 -7.05
N LEU A 56 5.29 14.84 -7.13
CA LEU A 56 4.86 13.78 -8.04
C LEU A 56 3.79 12.89 -7.41
N GLY A 57 3.28 13.24 -6.24
CA GLY A 57 2.27 12.43 -5.54
C GLY A 57 2.85 11.23 -4.80
N VAL A 58 4.17 11.13 -4.60
CA VAL A 58 4.76 10.02 -3.84
C VAL A 58 4.59 10.26 -2.35
N ILE A 59 4.02 9.29 -1.65
CA ILE A 59 3.82 9.31 -0.19
C ILE A 59 4.53 8.15 0.50
N ALA A 60 5.16 8.42 1.63
CA ALA A 60 5.70 7.40 2.51
C ALA A 60 4.57 6.87 3.40
N ILE A 61 4.41 5.55 3.45
CA ILE A 61 3.38 4.90 4.24
C ILE A 61 3.98 3.87 5.20
N LYS A 62 3.22 3.55 6.26
CA LYS A 62 3.52 2.42 7.15
C LYS A 62 2.24 1.69 7.49
N GLY A 63 2.22 0.40 7.18
CA GLY A 63 1.14 -0.49 7.58
C GLY A 63 1.07 -0.66 9.11
N VAL A 64 -0.12 -0.49 9.67
CA VAL A 64 -0.43 -0.83 11.06
C VAL A 64 -1.67 -1.72 11.07
N ALA A 65 -1.75 -2.65 12.03
CA ALA A 65 -2.86 -3.58 12.07
C ALA A 65 -4.21 -2.85 12.16
N ARG A 66 -4.28 -1.79 12.97
CA ARG A 66 -5.49 -0.97 13.15
C ARG A 66 -5.11 0.44 13.61
N LEU A 67 -5.77 1.44 13.04
CA LEU A 67 -5.74 2.82 13.53
C LEU A 67 -6.79 3.00 14.65
N LYS A 68 -6.53 3.93 15.57
CA LYS A 68 -7.50 4.29 16.62
C LYS A 68 -8.75 4.94 16.02
N SER A 69 -8.58 5.75 14.98
CA SER A 69 -9.67 6.36 14.21
C SER A 69 -10.22 5.38 13.17
N ASP A 70 -11.51 5.51 12.85
CA ASP A 70 -12.17 4.65 11.85
C ASP A 70 -11.91 5.13 10.41
N VAL A 71 -10.63 5.23 10.06
CA VAL A 71 -10.16 5.64 8.73
C VAL A 71 -9.28 4.57 8.11
N PHE A 72 -9.12 4.58 6.79
CA PHE A 72 -8.19 3.71 6.08
C PHE A 72 -6.77 4.27 6.08
N LEU A 73 -6.64 5.59 5.91
CA LEU A 73 -5.38 6.32 5.93
C LEU A 73 -5.42 7.36 7.04
N GLY A 74 -4.43 7.32 7.92
CA GLY A 74 -4.28 8.29 9.02
C GLY A 74 -3.77 9.65 8.52
N LYS A 75 -3.90 10.67 9.38
CA LYS A 75 -3.23 11.95 9.14
C LYS A 75 -1.71 11.75 9.12
N PRO A 76 -0.97 12.52 8.29
CA PRO A 76 0.48 12.37 8.24
C PRO A 76 1.15 12.81 9.53
N ASN A 77 2.12 12.02 9.96
CA ASN A 77 3.07 12.39 10.99
C ASN A 77 4.35 12.93 10.36
N LYS A 78 4.89 14.01 10.90
CA LYS A 78 6.21 14.51 10.48
C LYS A 78 7.31 13.65 11.11
N ILE A 79 8.16 13.10 10.28
CA ILE A 79 9.36 12.38 10.69
C ILE A 79 10.55 13.33 10.51
N GLU A 80 11.19 13.69 11.61
CA GLU A 80 12.28 14.67 11.66
C GLU A 80 13.66 14.01 11.86
N THR A 81 13.67 12.71 12.16
CA THR A 81 14.89 11.92 12.34
C THR A 81 14.91 10.71 11.43
N ASN A 82 16.11 10.29 11.04
CA ASN A 82 16.30 9.03 10.31
C ASN A 82 16.25 7.81 11.27
N SER A 83 16.47 6.61 10.72
CA SER A 83 16.43 5.34 11.45
C SER A 83 17.43 5.23 12.61
N ILE A 84 18.53 6.00 12.57
CA ILE A 84 19.56 6.05 13.60
C ILE A 84 19.47 7.31 14.48
N GLY A 85 18.35 8.03 14.44
CA GLY A 85 18.09 9.20 15.31
C GLY A 85 18.76 10.50 14.88
N ARG A 86 19.39 10.59 13.72
CA ARG A 86 19.96 11.84 13.20
C ARG A 86 18.90 12.72 12.58
N SER A 87 18.95 14.03 12.84
CA SER A 87 18.02 15.00 12.27
C SER A 87 18.05 15.02 10.74
N LEU A 88 16.88 15.01 10.15
CA LEU A 88 16.70 15.20 8.71
C LEU A 88 16.69 16.69 8.36
N LYS A 89 17.34 17.06 7.26
CA LYS A 89 17.31 18.47 6.76
C LYS A 89 15.90 18.98 6.45
N ARG A 90 15.00 18.07 6.09
CA ARG A 90 13.57 18.32 5.89
C ARG A 90 12.80 17.11 6.43
N SER A 91 11.68 17.36 7.09
CA SER A 91 10.80 16.29 7.58
C SER A 91 10.16 15.52 6.41
N VAL A 92 9.86 14.26 6.68
CA VAL A 92 9.09 13.40 5.79
C VAL A 92 7.68 13.25 6.35
N LEU A 93 6.67 13.29 5.47
CA LEU A 93 5.29 13.02 5.86
C LEU A 93 5.04 11.51 5.77
N LEU A 94 4.85 10.86 6.92
CA LEU A 94 4.57 9.43 7.03
C LEU A 94 3.09 9.22 7.33
N PHE A 95 2.41 8.43 6.50
CA PHE A 95 1.01 8.09 6.67
C PHE A 95 0.87 6.66 7.22
N ALA A 96 0.11 6.50 8.30
CA ALA A 96 -0.23 5.18 8.81
C ALA A 96 -1.45 4.61 8.05
N VAL A 97 -1.34 3.36 7.62
CA VAL A 97 -2.39 2.64 6.87
C VAL A 97 -3.04 1.59 7.76
N SER A 98 -4.37 1.60 7.89
CA SER A 98 -5.14 0.61 8.66
C SER A 98 -5.30 -0.69 7.85
N VAL A 99 -4.27 -1.54 7.85
CA VAL A 99 -4.15 -2.72 6.99
C VAL A 99 -5.33 -3.68 7.17
N ASN A 100 -5.65 -4.08 8.41
CA ASN A 100 -6.73 -5.04 8.65
C ASN A 100 -8.10 -4.53 8.21
N LYS A 101 -8.36 -3.23 8.37
CA LYS A 101 -9.61 -2.62 7.94
C LYS A 101 -9.75 -2.65 6.41
N ILE A 102 -8.67 -2.32 5.71
CA ILE A 102 -8.67 -2.35 4.24
C ILE A 102 -8.77 -3.78 3.73
N LYS A 103 -8.05 -4.74 4.31
CA LYS A 103 -8.16 -6.17 3.94
C LYS A 103 -9.60 -6.66 4.08
N THR A 104 -10.27 -6.34 5.19
CA THR A 104 -11.68 -6.68 5.37
C THR A 104 -12.58 -6.03 4.31
N HIS A 105 -12.32 -4.76 3.98
CA HIS A 105 -13.07 -4.04 2.96
C HIS A 105 -12.86 -4.62 1.55
N LEU A 106 -11.61 -4.87 1.15
CA LEU A 106 -11.28 -5.46 -0.14
C LEU A 106 -11.83 -6.89 -0.27
N HIS A 107 -11.70 -7.71 0.77
CA HIS A 107 -12.21 -9.08 0.77
C HIS A 107 -13.75 -9.14 0.61
N ARG A 108 -14.46 -8.15 1.14
CA ARG A 108 -15.91 -8.02 0.88
C ARG A 108 -16.17 -7.69 -0.58
N ARG A 109 -15.42 -6.73 -1.15
CA ARG A 109 -15.57 -6.34 -2.56
C ARG A 109 -15.21 -7.45 -3.55
N LEU A 110 -14.25 -8.32 -3.23
CA LEU A 110 -13.91 -9.48 -4.04
C LEU A 110 -15.05 -10.52 -4.15
N LYS A 111 -16.09 -10.40 -3.32
CA LYS A 111 -17.27 -11.28 -3.37
C LYS A 111 -18.39 -10.73 -4.24
N GLU A 112 -18.30 -9.47 -4.66
CA GLU A 112 -19.27 -8.89 -5.57
C GLU A 112 -19.13 -9.56 -6.94
N ALA A 113 -20.17 -10.27 -7.38
CA ALA A 113 -20.15 -11.02 -8.63
C ALA A 113 -20.56 -10.18 -9.85
N GLU A 114 -21.37 -9.13 -9.63
CA GLU A 114 -21.91 -8.31 -10.71
C GLU A 114 -21.21 -6.95 -10.76
N PRO A 115 -20.88 -6.46 -11.97
CA PRO A 115 -20.36 -5.11 -12.15
C PRO A 115 -21.27 -4.05 -11.56
N GLY A 116 -20.72 -3.14 -10.77
CA GLY A 116 -21.47 -2.09 -10.11
C GLY A 116 -20.68 -1.42 -8.98
N GLN A 117 -21.38 -0.77 -8.08
CA GLN A 117 -20.77 -0.08 -6.95
C GLN A 117 -20.04 -1.08 -6.04
N GLY A 118 -18.73 -0.96 -5.96
CA GLY A 118 -17.91 -1.82 -5.11
C GLY A 118 -17.26 -3.01 -5.82
N TYR A 119 -17.63 -3.28 -7.06
CA TYR A 119 -17.01 -4.30 -7.87
C TYR A 119 -15.53 -3.94 -8.17
N LEU A 120 -14.65 -4.94 -8.10
CA LEU A 120 -13.24 -4.77 -8.43
C LEU A 120 -13.00 -5.26 -9.86
N HIS A 121 -12.61 -4.33 -10.73
CA HIS A 121 -12.24 -4.64 -12.10
C HIS A 121 -10.77 -5.02 -12.18
N PHE A 122 -10.49 -6.10 -12.90
CA PHE A 122 -9.15 -6.55 -13.22
C PHE A 122 -8.98 -6.56 -14.74
N TYR A 123 -7.79 -6.25 -15.21
CA TYR A 123 -7.50 -6.32 -16.64
C TYR A 123 -7.35 -7.79 -17.09
N PRO A 124 -7.64 -8.11 -18.37
CA PRO A 124 -7.77 -9.50 -18.84
C PRO A 124 -6.49 -10.34 -18.73
N THR A 125 -5.32 -9.69 -18.65
CA THR A 125 -4.02 -10.37 -18.60
C THR A 125 -3.50 -10.60 -17.16
N VAL A 126 -4.33 -10.38 -16.14
CA VAL A 126 -3.97 -10.73 -14.76
C VAL A 126 -3.81 -12.24 -14.63
N THR A 127 -2.70 -12.67 -14.03
CA THR A 127 -2.36 -14.08 -13.86
C THR A 127 -3.04 -14.71 -12.65
N ASN A 128 -3.14 -16.03 -12.62
CA ASN A 128 -3.64 -16.77 -11.47
C ASN A 128 -2.76 -16.53 -10.23
N ASP A 129 -1.44 -16.42 -10.40
CA ASP A 129 -0.49 -16.16 -9.30
C ASP A 129 -0.83 -14.85 -8.58
N TYR A 130 -1.24 -13.81 -9.33
CA TYR A 130 -1.70 -12.56 -8.72
C TYR A 130 -2.93 -12.78 -7.82
N PHE A 131 -3.90 -13.56 -8.28
CA PHE A 131 -5.08 -13.87 -7.47
C PHE A 131 -4.78 -14.77 -6.28
N GLU A 132 -3.82 -15.69 -6.40
CA GLU A 132 -3.34 -16.49 -5.28
C GLU A 132 -2.71 -15.62 -4.20
N GLU A 133 -1.86 -14.67 -4.58
CA GLU A 133 -1.27 -13.70 -3.64
C GLU A 133 -2.33 -12.75 -3.06
N LEU A 134 -3.28 -12.27 -3.86
CA LEU A 134 -4.37 -11.40 -3.44
C LEU A 134 -5.28 -12.07 -2.40
N THR A 135 -5.44 -13.40 -2.47
CA THR A 135 -6.29 -14.18 -1.56
C THR A 135 -5.48 -15.05 -0.58
N ALA A 136 -4.19 -14.78 -0.43
CA ALA A 136 -3.28 -15.55 0.42
C ALA A 136 -3.59 -15.46 1.91
N GLU A 137 -4.35 -14.46 2.33
CA GLU A 137 -4.71 -14.25 3.72
C GLU A 137 -6.20 -14.47 3.97
N ARG A 138 -6.52 -14.83 5.20
CA ARG A 138 -7.90 -14.95 5.69
C ARG A 138 -8.06 -14.30 7.04
N GLU A 139 -9.25 -13.75 7.31
CA GLU A 139 -9.62 -13.25 8.61
C GLU A 139 -9.91 -14.43 9.56
N VAL A 140 -9.25 -14.46 10.71
CA VAL A 140 -9.47 -15.45 11.77
C VAL A 140 -9.78 -14.75 13.08
N ARG A 141 -10.59 -15.42 13.92
CA ARG A 141 -10.86 -14.96 15.27
C ARG A 141 -9.81 -15.58 16.19
N LYS A 142 -9.06 -14.75 16.91
CA LYS A 142 -8.19 -15.21 17.99
C LYS A 142 -8.97 -15.16 19.30
N VAL A 143 -8.88 -16.23 20.09
CA VAL A 143 -9.36 -16.25 21.47
C VAL A 143 -8.17 -15.95 22.39
N LYS A 144 -8.29 -14.96 23.26
CA LYS A 144 -7.27 -14.64 24.27
C LYS A 144 -7.89 -14.77 25.66
N ASN A 145 -7.31 -15.61 26.50
CA ASN A 145 -7.77 -15.88 27.87
C ASN A 145 -9.25 -16.29 27.99
N GLY A 146 -9.74 -17.13 27.04
CA GLY A 146 -11.14 -17.58 27.05
C GLY A 146 -12.16 -16.57 26.55
N TYR A 147 -11.77 -15.32 26.29
CA TYR A 147 -12.63 -14.29 25.74
C TYR A 147 -12.41 -14.14 24.23
N GLN A 148 -13.50 -13.80 23.51
CA GLN A 148 -13.45 -13.58 22.07
C GLN A 148 -12.55 -12.37 21.80
N ALA A 149 -11.37 -12.63 21.25
CA ALA A 149 -10.39 -11.62 20.94
C ALA A 149 -10.54 -11.14 19.50
N ASP A 150 -9.75 -10.15 19.14
CA ASP A 150 -9.75 -9.45 17.87
C ASP A 150 -9.72 -10.36 16.64
N ARG A 151 -10.38 -9.91 15.59
CA ARG A 151 -10.20 -10.47 14.25
C ARG A 151 -8.84 -10.06 13.72
N VAL A 152 -8.06 -11.01 13.26
CA VAL A 152 -6.74 -10.80 12.68
C VAL A 152 -6.64 -11.46 11.30
N TRP A 153 -5.92 -10.84 10.41
CA TRP A 153 -5.58 -11.43 9.12
C TRP A 153 -4.37 -12.34 9.28
N MET A 154 -4.48 -13.56 8.75
CA MET A 154 -3.42 -14.56 8.79
C MET A 154 -3.14 -15.09 7.39
N LYS A 155 -1.86 -15.01 7.01
CA LYS A 155 -1.35 -15.58 5.78
C LYS A 155 -1.26 -17.10 5.86
N LYS A 156 -1.58 -17.79 4.77
CA LYS A 156 -1.30 -19.22 4.62
C LYS A 156 0.22 -19.44 4.70
N SER A 157 0.63 -20.54 5.37
CA SER A 157 2.06 -20.87 5.46
C SER A 157 2.67 -21.04 4.08
N GLY A 158 3.83 -20.43 3.86
CA GLY A 158 4.56 -20.48 2.59
C GLY A 158 3.97 -19.63 1.45
N ALA A 159 2.79 -19.05 1.62
CA ALA A 159 2.20 -18.21 0.57
C ALA A 159 2.86 -16.82 0.50
N ARG A 160 2.93 -16.25 -0.68
CA ARG A 160 3.22 -14.85 -0.92
C ARG A 160 1.92 -14.06 -0.81
N ASN A 161 1.99 -12.77 -0.48
CA ASN A 161 0.84 -11.88 -0.32
C ASN A 161 1.12 -10.47 -0.83
N GLU A 162 2.14 -10.31 -1.65
CA GLU A 162 2.59 -9.00 -2.14
C GLU A 162 1.45 -8.29 -2.90
N ALA A 163 0.71 -8.99 -3.76
CA ALA A 163 -0.43 -8.42 -4.48
C ALA A 163 -1.52 -7.89 -3.54
N LEU A 164 -1.77 -8.57 -2.41
CA LEU A 164 -2.72 -8.08 -1.40
C LEU A 164 -2.21 -6.83 -0.71
N ASP A 165 -0.94 -6.79 -0.31
CA ASP A 165 -0.36 -5.64 0.37
C ASP A 165 -0.26 -4.43 -0.56
N GLU A 166 0.10 -4.62 -1.83
CA GLU A 166 0.09 -3.58 -2.86
C GLU A 166 -1.33 -3.01 -3.07
N MET A 167 -2.34 -3.88 -3.18
CA MET A 167 -3.73 -3.43 -3.32
C MET A 167 -4.23 -2.69 -2.07
N VAL A 168 -3.85 -3.12 -0.87
CA VAL A 168 -4.14 -2.42 0.38
C VAL A 168 -3.57 -1.00 0.36
N TYR A 169 -2.32 -0.85 -0.06
CA TYR A 169 -1.65 0.44 -0.10
C TYR A 169 -2.18 1.34 -1.22
N ALA A 170 -2.48 0.78 -2.39
CA ALA A 170 -3.14 1.51 -3.47
C ALA A 170 -4.53 2.02 -3.05
N TYR A 171 -5.32 1.17 -2.37
CA TYR A 171 -6.63 1.56 -1.87
C TYR A 171 -6.55 2.64 -0.76
N ALA A 172 -5.55 2.53 0.13
CA ALA A 172 -5.29 3.58 1.12
C ALA A 172 -4.94 4.92 0.47
N SER A 173 -4.11 4.88 -0.58
CA SER A 173 -3.66 6.08 -1.30
C SER A 173 -4.82 6.81 -1.99
N LEU A 174 -5.82 6.08 -2.47
CA LEU A 174 -7.03 6.65 -3.06
C LEU A 174 -7.74 7.63 -2.09
N GLN A 175 -7.66 7.38 -0.77
CA GLN A 175 -8.23 8.27 0.25
C GLN A 175 -7.51 9.64 0.34
N ARG A 176 -6.37 9.78 -0.30
CA ARG A 176 -5.61 11.04 -0.33
C ARG A 176 -6.05 11.95 -1.48
N LEU A 177 -6.76 11.40 -2.47
CA LEU A 177 -7.26 12.12 -3.64
C LEU A 177 -8.64 12.74 -3.39
N TYR A 178 -9.32 12.31 -2.34
CA TYR A 178 -10.61 12.79 -1.87
C TYR A 178 -10.46 13.40 -0.47
#